data_60f722e38437b4b541c2cb6b3c9835ed
#
_entry.id   60f722e38437b4b541c2cb6b3c9835ed
#
_cell.length_a   1.000
_cell.length_b   1.000
_cell.length_c   1.000
_cell.angle_alpha   90.00
_cell.angle_beta   90.00
_cell.angle_gamma   90.00
#
_symmetry.space_group_name_H-M   'P 1'
#
loop_
_entity.id
_entity.type
_entity.pdbx_description
1 polymer ?
#
loop_
_entity_poly.entity_id
_entity_poly.type
_entity_poly.pdbx_seq_one_letter_code
_entity_poly.pdbx_strand_id
1 'polypeptide(L)'
;QEESGVRYYDENGNEKDLITILAENGVNYVRVRIWNNPYDDKGHGYGAGNSDLSKAIAIGKRATAAGMRVLVDFHYSDFWADPGRQVSPKAWANMTIDEKSKALYQFTKESLNTLRASGVDVGMVQVGNETTSSGMAGEAGDERYQLFKAGTQAVRDVDKSILITLHFTNPEKKSTILYYAEKLKENQIDYDVFATSYYSF
;
A
#
# COMPACT_ATOMS: atom_id res chain seq x y z
N GLN A 1 13.80 -3.32 -10.19
CA GLN A 1 14.81 -2.70 -11.08
C GLN A 1 16.20 -3.28 -10.81
N GLU A 2 16.69 -3.27 -9.57
CA GLU A 2 18.01 -3.87 -9.23
C GLU A 2 18.08 -5.35 -9.66
N GLU A 3 17.03 -6.13 -9.40
CA GLU A 3 16.94 -7.53 -9.89
C GLU A 3 16.96 -7.68 -11.40
N SER A 4 16.68 -6.61 -12.14
CA SER A 4 16.77 -6.54 -13.59
C SER A 4 18.13 -5.98 -14.06
N GLY A 5 19.11 -5.86 -13.16
CA GLY A 5 20.46 -5.39 -13.47
C GLY A 5 20.61 -3.87 -13.59
N VAL A 6 19.58 -3.09 -13.20
CA VAL A 6 19.68 -1.63 -13.15
C VAL A 6 20.66 -1.24 -12.03
N ARG A 7 21.63 -0.39 -12.38
CA ARG A 7 22.62 0.15 -11.46
C ARG A 7 22.32 1.61 -11.18
N TYR A 8 22.67 2.04 -9.98
CA TYR A 8 22.49 3.42 -9.53
C TYR A 8 23.85 4.04 -9.24
N TYR A 9 23.93 5.36 -9.40
CA TYR A 9 25.17 6.09 -9.24
C TYR A 9 24.89 7.32 -8.37
N ASP A 10 25.87 7.69 -7.53
CA ASP A 10 25.86 8.94 -6.78
C ASP A 10 26.14 10.15 -7.70
N GLU A 11 26.08 11.36 -7.15
CA GLU A 11 26.35 12.61 -7.89
C GLU A 11 27.77 12.71 -8.48
N ASN A 12 28.72 11.91 -7.97
CA ASN A 12 30.10 11.84 -8.44
C ASN A 12 30.30 10.76 -9.50
N GLY A 13 29.24 10.04 -9.89
CA GLY A 13 29.30 8.96 -10.89
C GLY A 13 29.80 7.63 -10.34
N ASN A 14 29.92 7.44 -9.04
CA ASN A 14 30.29 6.16 -8.45
C ASN A 14 29.07 5.26 -8.30
N GLU A 15 29.19 3.98 -8.68
CA GLU A 15 28.13 3.01 -8.47
C GLU A 15 27.85 2.85 -6.96
N LYS A 16 26.58 2.94 -6.58
CA LYS A 16 26.18 2.92 -5.18
C LYS A 16 24.79 2.31 -5.00
N ASP A 17 24.54 1.69 -3.86
CA ASP A 17 23.25 1.15 -3.50
C ASP A 17 22.16 2.25 -3.49
N LEU A 18 21.01 2.00 -4.12
CA LEU A 18 19.91 2.97 -4.23
C LEU A 18 19.41 3.44 -2.86
N ILE A 19 19.25 2.52 -1.92
CA ILE A 19 18.74 2.85 -0.57
C ILE A 19 19.72 3.78 0.15
N THR A 20 21.02 3.54 0.00
CA THR A 20 22.07 4.40 0.55
C THR A 20 22.05 5.80 -0.09
N ILE A 21 21.92 5.88 -1.44
CA ILE A 21 21.79 7.16 -2.14
C ILE A 21 20.59 7.95 -1.62
N LEU A 22 19.43 7.31 -1.47
CA LEU A 22 18.22 7.96 -0.97
C LEU A 22 18.41 8.52 0.45
N ALA A 23 18.99 7.72 1.36
CA ALA A 23 19.25 8.13 2.74
C ALA A 23 20.21 9.31 2.82
N GLU A 24 21.31 9.27 2.08
CA GLU A 24 22.31 10.35 2.03
C GLU A 24 21.73 11.67 1.48
N ASN A 25 20.70 11.58 0.62
CA ASN A 25 19.97 12.73 0.08
C ASN A 25 18.75 13.15 0.94
N GLY A 26 18.67 12.69 2.18
CA GLY A 26 17.68 13.14 3.16
C GLY A 26 16.30 12.50 3.03
N VAL A 27 16.15 11.44 2.24
CA VAL A 27 14.91 10.65 2.19
C VAL A 27 14.73 9.94 3.52
N ASN A 28 13.58 10.12 4.16
CA ASN A 28 13.28 9.58 5.47
C ASN A 28 12.14 8.53 5.46
N TYR A 29 11.47 8.35 4.32
CA TYR A 29 10.44 7.33 4.11
C TYR A 29 10.60 6.66 2.75
N VAL A 30 10.41 5.33 2.73
CA VAL A 30 10.28 4.54 1.49
C VAL A 30 8.87 3.96 1.43
N ARG A 31 8.15 4.23 0.34
CA ARG A 31 6.83 3.63 0.08
C ARG A 31 7.01 2.29 -0.64
N VAL A 32 6.49 1.22 -0.05
CA VAL A 32 6.59 -0.14 -0.57
C VAL A 32 5.19 -0.73 -0.73
N ARG A 33 4.82 -1.08 -1.96
CA ARG A 33 3.52 -1.70 -2.22
C ARG A 33 3.52 -3.19 -1.92
N ILE A 34 2.34 -3.70 -1.56
CA ILE A 34 2.10 -5.12 -1.35
C ILE A 34 0.90 -5.56 -2.18
N TRP A 35 1.11 -6.56 -3.01
CA TRP A 35 0.07 -7.33 -3.70
C TRP A 35 -0.20 -8.63 -2.94
N ASN A 36 -1.45 -9.12 -2.99
CA ASN A 36 -1.84 -10.29 -2.21
C ASN A 36 -1.13 -11.57 -2.68
N ASN A 37 -1.24 -11.89 -3.97
CA ASN A 37 -0.59 -13.05 -4.56
C ASN A 37 -0.28 -12.81 -6.04
N PRO A 38 0.85 -12.16 -6.38
CA PRO A 38 1.20 -11.78 -7.76
C PRO A 38 1.76 -12.93 -8.61
N TYR A 39 1.23 -14.14 -8.43
CA TYR A 39 1.68 -15.33 -9.15
C TYR A 39 0.52 -16.10 -9.73
N ASP A 40 0.74 -16.76 -10.89
CA ASP A 40 -0.20 -17.71 -11.45
C ASP A 40 -0.20 -19.05 -10.68
N ASP A 41 -1.05 -19.99 -11.10
CA ASP A 41 -1.17 -21.31 -10.45
C ASP A 41 0.08 -22.21 -10.62
N LYS A 42 1.00 -21.81 -11.51
CA LYS A 42 2.29 -22.48 -11.71
C LYS A 42 3.43 -21.76 -10.98
N GLY A 43 3.13 -20.69 -10.25
CA GLY A 43 4.11 -19.90 -9.53
C GLY A 43 4.87 -18.88 -10.39
N HIS A 44 4.46 -18.64 -11.63
CA HIS A 44 5.05 -17.60 -12.45
C HIS A 44 4.52 -16.23 -12.02
N GLY A 45 5.45 -15.31 -11.78
CA GLY A 45 5.09 -13.95 -11.39
C GLY A 45 4.47 -13.14 -12.52
N TYR A 46 3.53 -12.25 -12.18
CA TYR A 46 2.88 -11.34 -13.14
C TYR A 46 3.79 -10.20 -13.64
N GLY A 47 4.99 -10.09 -13.09
CA GLY A 47 5.97 -9.06 -13.46
C GLY A 47 5.92 -7.82 -12.57
N ALA A 48 6.50 -6.73 -13.06
CA ALA A 48 6.62 -5.46 -12.33
C ALA A 48 7.18 -5.61 -10.89
N GLY A 49 8.12 -6.58 -10.70
CA GLY A 49 8.80 -6.85 -9.45
C GLY A 49 8.07 -7.81 -8.51
N ASN A 50 6.89 -8.36 -8.92
CA ASN A 50 6.12 -9.30 -8.11
C ASN A 50 6.04 -8.86 -6.64
N SER A 51 5.51 -7.66 -6.41
CA SER A 51 5.55 -6.92 -5.14
C SER A 51 4.72 -7.60 -4.04
N ASP A 52 5.12 -8.77 -3.61
CA ASP A 52 4.54 -9.51 -2.49
C ASP A 52 5.11 -9.07 -1.13
N LEU A 53 4.64 -9.69 -0.05
CA LEU A 53 5.13 -9.42 1.30
C LEU A 53 6.63 -9.70 1.45
N SER A 54 7.18 -10.70 0.78
CA SER A 54 8.61 -11.05 0.88
C SER A 54 9.50 -9.95 0.30
N LYS A 55 9.10 -9.37 -0.83
CA LYS A 55 9.77 -8.21 -1.44
C LYS A 55 9.67 -6.98 -0.56
N ALA A 56 8.50 -6.75 0.04
CA ALA A 56 8.30 -5.63 0.96
C ALA A 56 9.21 -5.76 2.19
N ILE A 57 9.36 -6.95 2.75
CA ILE A 57 10.29 -7.23 3.87
C ILE A 57 11.74 -6.94 3.45
N ALA A 58 12.17 -7.45 2.29
CA ALA A 58 13.54 -7.27 1.83
C ALA A 58 13.91 -5.78 1.66
N ILE A 59 13.03 -5.00 1.00
CA ILE A 59 13.22 -3.56 0.82
C ILE A 59 13.11 -2.82 2.15
N GLY A 60 12.10 -3.15 2.96
CA GLY A 60 11.84 -2.50 4.24
C GLY A 60 12.99 -2.66 5.23
N LYS A 61 13.63 -3.83 5.30
CA LYS A 61 14.82 -4.05 6.13
C LYS A 61 15.99 -3.16 5.71
N ARG A 62 16.24 -3.04 4.40
CA ARG A 62 17.30 -2.16 3.87
C ARG A 62 17.00 -0.69 4.20
N ALA A 63 15.75 -0.25 4.01
CA ALA A 63 15.34 1.10 4.34
C ALA A 63 15.51 1.40 5.85
N THR A 64 15.04 0.49 6.70
CA THR A 64 15.18 0.63 8.17
C THR A 64 16.64 0.67 8.60
N ALA A 65 17.49 -0.20 8.04
CA ALA A 65 18.93 -0.20 8.32
C ALA A 65 19.62 1.11 7.91
N ALA A 66 19.09 1.81 6.90
CA ALA A 66 19.57 3.12 6.45
C ALA A 66 18.91 4.30 7.20
N GLY A 67 18.14 4.05 8.26
CA GLY A 67 17.49 5.07 9.08
C GLY A 67 16.19 5.64 8.49
N MET A 68 15.63 5.02 7.46
CA MET A 68 14.34 5.40 6.87
C MET A 68 13.20 4.56 7.43
N ARG A 69 12.04 5.16 7.58
CA ARG A 69 10.80 4.47 7.90
C ARG A 69 10.11 3.93 6.64
N VAL A 70 9.18 3.03 6.81
CA VAL A 70 8.45 2.43 5.69
C VAL A 70 6.97 2.83 5.72
N LEU A 71 6.48 3.31 4.57
CA LEU A 71 5.06 3.40 4.25
C LEU A 71 4.68 2.13 3.49
N VAL A 72 3.86 1.30 4.09
CA VAL A 72 3.34 0.07 3.48
C VAL A 72 2.08 0.40 2.69
N ASP A 73 2.09 0.13 1.39
CA ASP A 73 0.99 0.42 0.47
C ASP A 73 0.29 -0.87 0.07
N PHE A 74 -0.83 -1.17 0.71
CA PHE A 74 -1.66 -2.32 0.37
C PHE A 74 -2.55 -2.03 -0.82
N HIS A 75 -2.37 -2.77 -1.93
CA HIS A 75 -3.25 -2.66 -3.10
C HIS A 75 -4.54 -3.45 -2.95
N TYR A 76 -4.56 -4.49 -2.09
CA TYR A 76 -5.68 -5.45 -1.96
C TYR A 76 -6.12 -6.01 -3.31
N SER A 77 -5.13 -6.39 -4.08
CA SER A 77 -5.21 -6.97 -5.41
C SER A 77 -3.99 -7.86 -5.63
N ASP A 78 -4.05 -8.77 -6.61
CA ASP A 78 -2.89 -9.59 -7.00
C ASP A 78 -1.93 -8.87 -7.95
N PHE A 79 -2.31 -7.69 -8.42
CA PHE A 79 -1.50 -6.85 -9.31
C PHE A 79 -1.81 -5.36 -9.05
N TRP A 80 -1.47 -4.47 -10.00
CA TRP A 80 -1.75 -3.05 -9.89
C TRP A 80 -3.23 -2.77 -9.62
N ALA A 81 -3.50 -1.95 -8.60
CA ALA A 81 -4.77 -1.31 -8.36
C ALA A 81 -4.63 0.19 -8.67
N ASP A 82 -5.56 0.73 -9.45
CA ASP A 82 -5.61 2.13 -9.87
C ASP A 82 -7.08 2.59 -10.03
N PRO A 83 -7.36 3.87 -10.34
CA PRO A 83 -8.74 4.36 -10.42
C PRO A 83 -9.63 3.65 -11.44
N GLY A 84 -9.02 3.07 -12.48
CA GLY A 84 -9.73 2.31 -13.52
C GLY A 84 -9.80 0.81 -13.25
N ARG A 85 -9.02 0.32 -12.28
CA ARG A 85 -8.85 -1.12 -12.05
C ARG A 85 -8.63 -1.45 -10.57
N GLN A 86 -9.67 -1.89 -9.91
CA GLN A 86 -9.64 -2.34 -8.51
C GLN A 86 -10.09 -3.81 -8.44
N VAL A 87 -9.27 -4.70 -9.00
CA VAL A 87 -9.61 -6.12 -9.09
C VAL A 87 -9.39 -6.79 -7.73
N SER A 88 -10.41 -7.50 -7.24
CA SER A 88 -10.28 -8.33 -6.04
C SER A 88 -9.16 -9.37 -6.19
N PRO A 89 -8.40 -9.66 -5.13
CA PRO A 89 -7.52 -10.81 -5.14
C PRO A 89 -8.27 -12.08 -5.55
N LYS A 90 -7.65 -12.94 -6.34
CA LYS A 90 -8.29 -14.20 -6.79
C LYS A 90 -8.80 -15.07 -5.64
N ALA A 91 -8.09 -15.06 -4.51
CA ALA A 91 -8.52 -15.75 -3.31
C ALA A 91 -9.79 -15.18 -2.68
N TRP A 92 -10.18 -13.95 -2.99
CA TRP A 92 -11.36 -13.26 -2.45
C TRP A 92 -12.48 -13.08 -3.48
N ALA A 93 -12.31 -13.53 -4.72
CA ALA A 93 -13.20 -13.23 -5.85
C ALA A 93 -14.67 -13.66 -5.63
N ASN A 94 -14.90 -14.74 -4.87
CA ASN A 94 -16.23 -15.28 -4.60
C ASN A 94 -16.71 -15.03 -3.16
N MET A 95 -16.02 -14.18 -2.41
CA MET A 95 -16.39 -13.83 -1.04
C MET A 95 -17.50 -12.79 -1.02
N THR A 96 -18.41 -12.91 -0.07
CA THR A 96 -19.33 -11.84 0.32
C THR A 96 -18.53 -10.65 0.89
N ILE A 97 -19.14 -9.49 0.98
CA ILE A 97 -18.48 -8.31 1.55
C ILE A 97 -18.00 -8.54 3.00
N ASP A 98 -18.77 -9.27 3.80
CA ASP A 98 -18.39 -9.59 5.19
C ASP A 98 -17.19 -10.54 5.25
N GLU A 99 -17.14 -11.53 4.40
CA GLU A 99 -16.00 -12.45 4.28
C GLU A 99 -14.76 -11.72 3.78
N LYS A 100 -14.92 -10.87 2.74
CA LYS A 100 -13.85 -10.06 2.18
C LYS A 100 -13.28 -9.08 3.20
N SER A 101 -14.14 -8.45 4.00
CA SER A 101 -13.72 -7.55 5.10
C SER A 101 -12.87 -8.29 6.14
N LYS A 102 -13.28 -9.49 6.53
CA LYS A 102 -12.50 -10.34 7.45
C LYS A 102 -11.16 -10.76 6.84
N ALA A 103 -11.17 -11.16 5.57
CA ALA A 103 -9.95 -11.55 4.85
C ALA A 103 -8.97 -10.37 4.72
N LEU A 104 -9.47 -9.18 4.40
CA LEU A 104 -8.68 -7.95 4.30
C LEU A 104 -8.08 -7.57 5.66
N TYR A 105 -8.88 -7.59 6.73
CA TYR A 105 -8.40 -7.35 8.09
C TYR A 105 -7.28 -8.32 8.44
N GLN A 106 -7.48 -9.62 8.23
CA GLN A 106 -6.51 -10.65 8.57
C GLN A 106 -5.21 -10.49 7.75
N PHE A 107 -5.32 -10.32 6.44
CA PHE A 107 -4.17 -10.09 5.55
C PHE A 107 -3.34 -8.87 5.98
N THR A 108 -4.01 -7.76 6.31
CA THR A 108 -3.34 -6.53 6.77
C THR A 108 -2.61 -6.77 8.09
N LYS A 109 -3.28 -7.36 9.07
CA LYS A 109 -2.73 -7.62 10.40
C LYS A 109 -1.54 -8.59 10.36
N GLU A 110 -1.67 -9.69 9.65
CA GLU A 110 -0.59 -10.69 9.50
C GLU A 110 0.62 -10.12 8.78
N SER A 111 0.39 -9.38 7.68
CA SER A 111 1.46 -8.73 6.92
C SER A 111 2.23 -7.73 7.77
N LEU A 112 1.54 -6.88 8.53
CA LEU A 112 2.18 -5.90 9.41
C LEU A 112 2.95 -6.55 10.55
N ASN A 113 2.38 -7.57 11.18
CA ASN A 113 3.08 -8.32 12.22
C ASN A 113 4.35 -8.99 11.68
N THR A 114 4.29 -9.57 10.48
CA THR A 114 5.44 -10.21 9.83
C THR A 114 6.52 -9.20 9.46
N LEU A 115 6.15 -8.04 8.92
CA LEU A 115 7.08 -6.94 8.62
C LEU A 115 7.82 -6.50 9.90
N ARG A 116 7.08 -6.21 10.96
CA ARG A 116 7.65 -5.75 12.24
C ARG A 116 8.53 -6.81 12.89
N ALA A 117 8.08 -8.07 12.93
CA ALA A 117 8.88 -9.19 13.44
C ALA A 117 10.18 -9.41 12.64
N SER A 118 10.18 -9.00 11.36
CA SER A 118 11.37 -9.02 10.49
C SER A 118 12.31 -7.83 10.69
N GLY A 119 11.98 -6.89 11.58
CA GLY A 119 12.79 -5.70 11.87
C GLY A 119 12.54 -4.52 10.95
N VAL A 120 11.38 -4.44 10.28
CA VAL A 120 11.00 -3.29 9.46
C VAL A 120 10.32 -2.22 10.33
N ASP A 121 10.81 -0.97 10.28
CA ASP A 121 10.18 0.18 10.94
C ASP A 121 9.01 0.70 10.11
N VAL A 122 7.82 0.12 10.34
CA VAL A 122 6.57 0.56 9.71
C VAL A 122 6.07 1.83 10.38
N GLY A 123 6.20 2.95 9.70
CA GLY A 123 5.72 4.25 10.21
C GLY A 123 4.36 4.68 9.69
N MET A 124 3.97 4.17 8.53
CA MET A 124 2.70 4.52 7.91
C MET A 124 2.16 3.35 7.09
N VAL A 125 0.83 3.22 7.04
CA VAL A 125 0.14 2.20 6.24
C VAL A 125 -0.89 2.88 5.36
N GLN A 126 -0.83 2.61 4.06
CA GLN A 126 -1.82 3.02 3.10
C GLN A 126 -2.81 1.88 2.90
N VAL A 127 -4.06 2.12 3.28
CA VAL A 127 -5.17 1.17 3.14
C VAL A 127 -5.86 1.40 1.79
N GLY A 128 -5.43 0.63 0.79
CA GLY A 128 -5.86 0.75 -0.60
C GLY A 128 -5.06 1.78 -1.41
N ASN A 129 -4.88 1.52 -2.70
CA ASN A 129 -4.20 2.43 -3.63
C ASN A 129 -5.19 3.06 -4.60
N GLU A 130 -5.19 4.40 -4.70
CA GLU A 130 -5.98 5.18 -5.66
C GLU A 130 -7.47 4.78 -5.71
N THR A 131 -8.09 4.67 -4.56
CA THR A 131 -9.42 4.11 -4.33
C THR A 131 -10.58 5.02 -4.76
N THR A 132 -10.38 5.87 -5.76
CA THR A 132 -11.36 6.86 -6.22
C THR A 132 -12.57 6.18 -6.89
N SER A 133 -12.57 6.03 -8.20
CA SER A 133 -13.79 5.66 -8.96
C SER A 133 -14.17 4.19 -8.78
N SER A 134 -13.22 3.27 -8.94
CA SER A 134 -13.48 1.82 -8.95
C SER A 134 -13.43 1.17 -7.57
N GLY A 135 -13.27 1.96 -6.51
CA GLY A 135 -13.34 1.48 -5.14
C GLY A 135 -12.06 0.81 -4.63
N MET A 136 -12.21 -0.34 -3.96
CA MET A 136 -11.10 -1.10 -3.38
C MET A 136 -11.44 -2.59 -3.39
N ALA A 137 -10.49 -3.44 -3.76
CA ALA A 137 -10.63 -4.90 -3.76
C ALA A 137 -11.89 -5.42 -4.50
N GLY A 138 -12.25 -4.75 -5.60
CA GLY A 138 -13.42 -5.08 -6.42
C GLY A 138 -14.73 -4.45 -5.98
N GLU A 139 -14.76 -3.71 -4.86
CA GLU A 139 -15.98 -3.07 -4.32
C GLU A 139 -15.99 -1.56 -4.61
N ALA A 140 -16.88 -1.15 -5.52
CA ALA A 140 -16.96 0.24 -6.00
C ALA A 140 -17.95 1.12 -5.23
N GLY A 141 -18.98 0.54 -4.63
CA GLY A 141 -20.06 1.24 -3.91
C GLY A 141 -19.72 1.59 -2.47
N ASP A 142 -20.75 1.69 -1.66
CA ASP A 142 -20.62 1.97 -0.22
C ASP A 142 -19.96 0.83 0.55
N GLU A 143 -19.93 -0.38 -0.01
CA GLU A 143 -19.21 -1.54 0.52
C GLU A 143 -17.71 -1.30 0.72
N ARG A 144 -17.09 -0.40 -0.10
CA ARG A 144 -15.69 0.00 0.11
C ARG A 144 -15.42 0.56 1.51
N TYR A 145 -16.41 1.23 2.12
CA TYR A 145 -16.23 1.81 3.47
C TYR A 145 -16.17 0.74 4.56
N GLN A 146 -16.81 -0.41 4.33
CA GLN A 146 -16.66 -1.58 5.20
C GLN A 146 -15.23 -2.13 5.09
N LEU A 147 -14.66 -2.16 3.89
CA LEU A 147 -13.27 -2.58 3.67
C LEU A 147 -12.27 -1.58 4.28
N PHE A 148 -12.51 -0.26 4.16
CA PHE A 148 -11.71 0.74 4.84
C PHE A 148 -11.72 0.53 6.35
N LYS A 149 -12.90 0.34 6.98
CA LYS A 149 -13.00 0.04 8.42
C LYS A 149 -12.17 -1.17 8.81
N ALA A 150 -12.28 -2.26 8.05
CA ALA A 150 -11.53 -3.48 8.32
C ALA A 150 -10.02 -3.26 8.25
N GLY A 151 -9.54 -2.57 7.22
CA GLY A 151 -8.11 -2.28 7.05
C GLY A 151 -7.56 -1.34 8.11
N THR A 152 -8.25 -0.23 8.38
CA THR A 152 -7.82 0.74 9.40
C THR A 152 -7.84 0.14 10.80
N GLN A 153 -8.86 -0.66 11.14
CA GLN A 153 -8.93 -1.38 12.41
C GLN A 153 -7.75 -2.37 12.55
N ALA A 154 -7.40 -3.10 11.49
CA ALA A 154 -6.27 -4.01 11.51
C ALA A 154 -4.95 -3.30 11.83
N VAL A 155 -4.74 -2.11 11.28
CA VAL A 155 -3.56 -1.28 11.60
C VAL A 155 -3.56 -0.86 13.06
N ARG A 156 -4.67 -0.34 13.58
CA ARG A 156 -4.78 0.09 15.00
C ARG A 156 -4.59 -1.06 15.98
N ASP A 157 -5.03 -2.25 15.63
CA ASP A 157 -4.86 -3.44 16.46
C ASP A 157 -3.42 -3.96 16.49
N VAL A 158 -2.63 -3.64 15.46
CA VAL A 158 -1.19 -3.94 15.46
C VAL A 158 -0.40 -2.90 16.26
N ASP A 159 -0.60 -1.62 15.95
CA ASP A 159 0.08 -0.52 16.65
C ASP A 159 -0.63 0.81 16.40
N LYS A 160 -1.07 1.46 17.48
CA LYS A 160 -1.78 2.74 17.41
C LYS A 160 -0.91 3.91 16.96
N SER A 161 0.41 3.77 17.01
CA SER A 161 1.35 4.82 16.59
C SER A 161 1.60 4.84 15.07
N ILE A 162 1.21 3.79 14.34
CA ILE A 162 1.30 3.75 12.89
C ILE A 162 0.27 4.71 12.29
N LEU A 163 0.74 5.62 11.43
CA LEU A 163 -0.15 6.53 10.71
C LEU A 163 -0.94 5.77 9.64
N ILE A 164 -2.23 6.02 9.56
CA ILE A 164 -3.12 5.44 8.55
C ILE A 164 -3.36 6.43 7.43
N THR A 165 -3.08 6.02 6.21
CA THR A 165 -3.29 6.81 4.99
C THR A 165 -4.39 6.21 4.14
N LEU A 166 -5.32 7.06 3.68
CA LEU A 166 -6.30 6.72 2.63
C LEU A 166 -5.96 7.50 1.37
N HIS A 167 -5.90 6.82 0.22
CA HIS A 167 -5.31 7.35 -0.99
C HIS A 167 -6.31 7.46 -2.14
N PHE A 168 -6.43 8.68 -2.67
CA PHE A 168 -7.31 9.04 -3.78
C PHE A 168 -6.53 9.65 -4.93
N THR A 169 -7.23 10.04 -6.00
CA THR A 169 -6.63 10.67 -7.18
C THR A 169 -7.35 11.96 -7.55
N ASN A 170 -6.80 12.68 -8.53
CA ASN A 170 -7.41 13.87 -9.14
C ASN A 170 -7.71 14.98 -8.11
N PRO A 171 -6.70 15.47 -7.36
CA PRO A 171 -6.90 16.51 -6.34
C PRO A 171 -7.41 17.84 -6.93
N GLU A 172 -7.25 18.06 -8.24
CA GLU A 172 -7.82 19.20 -8.97
C GLU A 172 -9.34 19.18 -9.05
N LYS A 173 -9.96 18.01 -8.91
CA LYS A 173 -11.42 17.85 -8.88
C LYS A 173 -11.96 18.05 -7.46
N LYS A 174 -11.99 19.30 -7.01
CA LYS A 174 -12.39 19.68 -5.65
C LYS A 174 -13.66 18.99 -5.16
N SER A 175 -14.72 18.94 -5.99
CA SER A 175 -15.99 18.31 -5.62
C SER A 175 -15.84 16.82 -5.32
N THR A 176 -15.01 16.12 -6.07
CA THR A 176 -14.71 14.68 -5.86
C THR A 176 -13.97 14.47 -4.55
N ILE A 177 -12.98 15.29 -4.26
CA ILE A 177 -12.20 15.20 -3.01
C ILE A 177 -13.09 15.48 -1.79
N LEU A 178 -13.91 16.52 -1.86
CA LEU A 178 -14.86 16.84 -0.78
C LEU A 178 -15.88 15.71 -0.58
N TYR A 179 -16.41 15.14 -1.65
CA TYR A 179 -17.32 13.98 -1.57
C TYR A 179 -16.69 12.82 -0.80
N TYR A 180 -15.44 12.41 -1.11
CA TYR A 180 -14.78 11.33 -0.38
C TYR A 180 -14.49 11.70 1.07
N ALA A 181 -14.06 12.92 1.35
CA ALA A 181 -13.82 13.38 2.72
C ALA A 181 -15.12 13.33 3.56
N GLU A 182 -16.26 13.77 3.00
CA GLU A 182 -17.56 13.67 3.64
C GLU A 182 -17.98 12.22 3.87
N LYS A 183 -17.82 11.36 2.87
CA LYS A 183 -18.16 9.93 2.98
C LYS A 183 -17.31 9.19 4.02
N LEU A 184 -16.03 9.50 4.12
CA LEU A 184 -15.16 8.95 5.17
C LEU A 184 -15.65 9.37 6.56
N LYS A 185 -16.05 10.63 6.73
CA LYS A 185 -16.61 11.16 7.97
C LYS A 185 -17.95 10.51 8.32
N GLU A 186 -18.89 10.44 7.36
CA GLU A 186 -20.21 9.80 7.52
C GLU A 186 -20.07 8.34 7.97
N ASN A 187 -19.13 7.62 7.38
CA ASN A 187 -18.86 6.23 7.70
C ASN A 187 -17.95 6.05 8.92
N GLN A 188 -17.52 7.14 9.57
CA GLN A 188 -16.66 7.12 10.77
C GLN A 188 -15.37 6.29 10.54
N ILE A 189 -14.72 6.52 9.40
CA ILE A 189 -13.46 5.85 9.08
C ILE A 189 -12.34 6.51 9.89
N ASP A 190 -11.59 5.71 10.64
CA ASP A 190 -10.42 6.17 11.39
C ASP A 190 -9.18 6.21 10.49
N TYR A 191 -8.63 7.41 10.27
CA TYR A 191 -7.41 7.62 9.50
C TYR A 191 -6.71 8.91 9.94
N ASP A 192 -5.42 9.02 9.62
CA ASP A 192 -4.58 10.17 9.98
C ASP A 192 -4.26 11.06 8.77
N VAL A 193 -4.13 10.45 7.57
CA VAL A 193 -3.67 11.14 6.37
C VAL A 193 -4.64 10.90 5.21
N PHE A 194 -5.13 12.00 4.62
CA PHE A 194 -5.83 11.98 3.33
C PHE A 194 -4.81 12.26 2.22
N ALA A 195 -4.43 11.23 1.47
CA ALA A 195 -3.41 11.32 0.44
C ALA A 195 -4.01 11.39 -0.98
N THR A 196 -3.29 12.03 -1.88
CA THR A 196 -3.70 12.13 -3.28
C THR A 196 -2.52 11.91 -4.21
N SER A 197 -2.77 11.27 -5.37
CA SER A 197 -1.85 11.31 -6.51
C SER A 197 -1.97 12.65 -7.21
N TYR A 198 -0.88 13.39 -7.25
CA TYR A 198 -0.78 14.67 -7.95
C TYR A 198 0.20 14.53 -9.11
N TYR A 199 -0.22 14.95 -10.30
CA TYR A 199 0.61 15.04 -11.48
C TYR A 199 0.66 16.50 -11.94
N SER A 200 1.87 17.07 -12.02
CA SER A 200 2.05 18.40 -12.61
C SER A 200 1.83 18.33 -14.12
N PHE A 201 1.01 19.18 -14.66
CA PHE A 201 0.80 19.37 -16.10
C PHE A 201 1.76 20.43 -16.62
#